data_4936389eab716e46bcf3e52cfd426d0c
#
_entry.id   4936389eab716e46bcf3e52cfd426d0c
#
_cell.length_a   1.000
_cell.length_b   1.000
_cell.length_c   1.000
_cell.angle_alpha   90.00
_cell.angle_beta   90.00
_cell.angle_gamma   90.00
#
_symmetry.space_group_name_H-M   'P 1'
#
loop_
_entity.id
_entity.type
_entity.pdbx_description
1 polymer ?
#
loop_
_entity_poly.entity_id
_entity_poly.type
_entity_poly.pdbx_seq_one_letter_code
_entity_poly.pdbx_strand_id
1 'polypeptide(L)'
;MKLSKLERGKSNINPACFVDSNVFLELELDQEHADECEAFLNKVRKGVLRAITTSFHIDSILIIMENYGKSPSDLKIFLSSLLGYKGLEVYPLSILDQVSATRWMNKLNLDLDDAIAYHVMKRLNIDKIISYDRHFDSIKDIMRLEPSQL
;
A
#
# COMPACT_ATOMS: atom_id res chain seq x y z
N MET A 1 -5.19 -2.53 -15.23
CA MET A 1 -5.43 -2.32 -13.79
C MET A 1 -6.53 -1.30 -13.61
N LYS A 2 -7.40 -1.53 -12.69
CA LYS A 2 -8.77 -1.04 -12.66
C LYS A 2 -8.94 0.32 -12.02
N LEU A 3 -8.45 1.39 -12.62
CA LEU A 3 -8.92 2.76 -12.36
C LEU A 3 -10.40 2.93 -12.64
N SER A 4 -10.93 2.14 -13.58
CA SER A 4 -12.34 2.20 -13.97
C SER A 4 -13.31 1.91 -12.83
N LYS A 5 -12.86 1.33 -11.71
CA LYS A 5 -13.73 1.12 -10.54
C LYS A 5 -13.80 2.33 -9.62
N LEU A 6 -12.74 3.13 -9.55
CA LEU A 6 -12.76 4.40 -8.81
C LEU A 6 -13.67 5.42 -9.53
N GLU A 7 -13.69 5.40 -10.85
CA GLU A 7 -14.46 6.34 -11.66
C GLU A 7 -15.92 5.93 -11.87
N ARG A 8 -16.24 4.65 -11.74
CA ARG A 8 -17.59 4.16 -12.03
C ARG A 8 -18.63 4.35 -10.93
N GLY A 9 -18.35 5.10 -9.89
CA GLY A 9 -19.38 5.62 -8.97
C GLY A 9 -20.37 4.60 -8.40
N LYS A 10 -20.03 3.31 -8.33
CA LYS A 10 -20.96 2.25 -7.95
C LYS A 10 -20.56 1.46 -6.72
N SER A 11 -19.89 2.04 -5.81
CA SER A 11 -20.00 1.74 -4.40
C SER A 11 -19.42 2.92 -3.65
N ASN A 12 -20.21 3.57 -2.85
CA ASN A 12 -19.82 4.60 -1.88
C ASN A 12 -18.92 4.02 -0.75
N ILE A 13 -18.18 2.96 -1.04
CA ILE A 13 -17.28 2.34 -0.08
C ILE A 13 -15.87 2.71 -0.54
N ASN A 14 -15.36 3.82 0.00
CA ASN A 14 -13.95 4.15 -0.09
C ASN A 14 -13.12 2.98 0.44
N PRO A 15 -11.90 2.72 -0.10
CA PRO A 15 -10.99 1.78 0.52
C PRO A 15 -10.86 2.07 2.01
N ALA A 16 -10.94 1.03 2.86
CA ALA A 16 -10.89 1.20 4.30
C ALA A 16 -9.50 1.64 4.78
N CYS A 17 -8.44 1.29 4.04
CA CYS A 17 -7.07 1.57 4.45
C CYS A 17 -6.11 1.64 3.26
N PHE A 18 -4.98 2.31 3.51
CA PHE A 18 -3.80 2.23 2.67
C PHE A 18 -2.88 1.11 3.18
N VAL A 19 -2.29 0.33 2.29
CA VAL A 19 -1.33 -0.73 2.67
C VAL A 19 0.06 -0.31 2.23
N ASP A 20 0.96 -0.18 3.20
CA ASP A 20 2.35 0.14 2.95
C ASP A 20 3.12 -1.06 2.38
N SER A 21 4.18 -0.79 1.65
CA SER A 21 5.00 -1.83 1.00
C SER A 21 5.59 -2.84 1.97
N ASN A 22 5.92 -2.44 3.20
CA ASN A 22 6.49 -3.37 4.18
C ASN A 22 5.56 -4.53 4.54
N VAL A 23 4.25 -4.35 4.45
CA VAL A 23 3.27 -5.43 4.71
C VAL A 23 3.39 -6.54 3.65
N PHE A 24 3.54 -6.17 2.39
CA PHE A 24 3.78 -7.14 1.32
C PHE A 24 5.17 -7.78 1.44
N LEU A 25 6.18 -6.99 1.77
CA LEU A 25 7.56 -7.47 1.88
C LEU A 25 7.76 -8.44 3.03
N GLU A 26 7.10 -8.25 4.16
CA GLU A 26 7.12 -9.21 5.26
C GLU A 26 6.71 -10.61 4.78
N LEU A 27 5.64 -10.69 3.99
CA LEU A 27 5.17 -11.95 3.43
C LEU A 27 6.12 -12.49 2.36
N GLU A 28 6.47 -11.67 1.37
CA GLU A 28 7.27 -12.11 0.21
C GLU A 28 8.71 -12.49 0.57
N LEU A 29 9.26 -11.90 1.62
CA LEU A 29 10.60 -12.18 2.11
C LEU A 29 10.62 -13.11 3.33
N ASP A 30 9.47 -13.64 3.74
CA ASP A 30 9.30 -14.53 4.88
C ASP A 30 9.97 -14.00 6.15
N GLN A 31 9.63 -12.75 6.49
CA GLN A 31 10.20 -12.07 7.66
C GLN A 31 9.38 -12.33 8.92
N GLU A 32 9.74 -11.68 10.02
CA GLU A 32 9.19 -11.92 11.36
C GLU A 32 7.66 -11.87 11.42
N HIS A 33 7.04 -10.94 10.70
CA HIS A 33 5.58 -10.70 10.72
C HIS A 33 4.85 -11.33 9.52
N ALA A 34 5.47 -12.27 8.82
CA ALA A 34 4.91 -12.85 7.60
C ALA A 34 3.51 -13.44 7.81
N ASP A 35 3.30 -14.16 8.92
CA ASP A 35 2.01 -14.81 9.20
C ASP A 35 0.89 -13.80 9.42
N GLU A 36 1.17 -12.73 10.16
CA GLU A 36 0.20 -11.65 10.41
C GLU A 36 -0.16 -10.93 9.11
N CYS A 37 0.84 -10.67 8.29
CA CYS A 37 0.65 -10.02 6.99
C CYS A 37 -0.13 -10.92 6.04
N GLU A 38 0.14 -12.22 6.02
CA GLU A 38 -0.61 -13.17 5.22
C GLU A 38 -2.09 -13.19 5.62
N ALA A 39 -2.37 -13.26 6.91
CA ALA A 39 -3.75 -13.26 7.42
C ALA A 39 -4.50 -11.99 7.00
N PHE A 40 -3.87 -10.84 7.14
CA PHE A 40 -4.44 -9.56 6.71
C PHE A 40 -4.65 -9.51 5.19
N LEU A 41 -3.62 -9.85 4.41
CA LEU A 41 -3.69 -9.81 2.95
C LEU A 41 -4.71 -10.81 2.40
N ASN A 42 -4.93 -11.94 3.09
CA ASN A 42 -5.99 -12.88 2.72
C ASN A 42 -7.39 -12.25 2.83
N LYS A 43 -7.63 -11.41 3.82
CA LYS A 43 -8.90 -10.67 3.94
C LYS A 43 -9.08 -9.69 2.79
N VAL A 44 -8.01 -9.02 2.38
CA VAL A 44 -8.02 -8.13 1.21
C VAL A 44 -8.22 -8.93 -0.07
N ARG A 45 -7.53 -10.06 -0.21
CA ARG A 45 -7.65 -10.93 -1.39
C ARG A 45 -9.08 -11.43 -1.59
N LYS A 46 -9.75 -11.80 -0.51
CA LYS A 46 -11.14 -12.27 -0.53
C LYS A 46 -12.17 -11.14 -0.67
N GLY A 47 -11.75 -9.89 -0.55
CA GLY A 47 -12.63 -8.74 -0.60
C GLY A 47 -13.38 -8.45 0.69
N VAL A 48 -12.99 -9.08 1.80
CA VAL A 48 -13.53 -8.80 3.15
C VAL A 48 -13.09 -7.42 3.62
N LEU A 49 -11.83 -7.06 3.33
CA LEU A 49 -11.30 -5.72 3.54
C LEU A 49 -10.99 -5.07 2.19
N ARG A 50 -11.22 -3.77 2.12
CA ARG A 50 -10.83 -2.96 0.97
C ARG A 50 -9.59 -2.15 1.31
N ALA A 51 -8.60 -2.22 0.44
CA ALA A 51 -7.32 -1.58 0.62
C ALA A 51 -6.83 -0.96 -0.67
N ILE A 52 -5.96 0.02 -0.55
CA ILE A 52 -5.29 0.65 -1.68
C ILE A 52 -3.78 0.69 -1.42
N THR A 53 -3.01 0.57 -2.46
CA THR A 53 -1.59 0.91 -2.52
C THR A 53 -1.34 1.70 -3.80
N THR A 54 -0.10 2.06 -4.10
CA THR A 54 0.21 2.81 -5.32
C THR A 54 1.11 2.02 -6.25
N SER A 55 1.14 2.41 -7.52
CA SER A 55 2.08 1.87 -8.50
C SER A 55 3.54 2.05 -8.05
N PHE A 56 3.85 3.17 -7.41
CA PHE A 56 5.20 3.42 -6.86
C PHE A 56 5.56 2.40 -5.76
N HIS A 57 4.64 2.10 -4.86
CA HIS A 57 4.88 1.12 -3.79
C HIS A 57 5.09 -0.28 -4.35
N ILE A 58 4.36 -0.65 -5.40
CA ILE A 58 4.56 -1.93 -6.09
C ILE A 58 5.96 -1.96 -6.74
N ASP A 59 6.36 -0.91 -7.42
CA ASP A 59 7.69 -0.83 -8.03
C ASP A 59 8.80 -0.94 -6.97
N SER A 60 8.64 -0.27 -5.83
CA SER A 60 9.55 -0.38 -4.69
C SER A 60 9.64 -1.82 -4.16
N ILE A 61 8.50 -2.50 -4.02
CA ILE A 61 8.46 -3.90 -3.58
C ILE A 61 9.30 -4.77 -4.53
N LEU A 62 9.10 -4.62 -5.83
CA LEU A 62 9.83 -5.40 -6.84
C LEU A 62 11.34 -5.17 -6.76
N ILE A 63 11.77 -3.92 -6.61
CA ILE A 63 13.19 -3.58 -6.49
C ILE A 63 13.79 -4.20 -5.24
N ILE A 64 13.09 -4.13 -4.11
CA ILE A 64 13.56 -4.72 -2.86
C ILE A 64 13.61 -6.25 -2.94
N MET A 65 12.60 -6.88 -3.51
CA MET A 65 12.59 -8.33 -3.74
C MET A 65 13.81 -8.76 -4.59
N GLU A 66 14.08 -8.04 -5.67
CA GLU A 66 15.25 -8.30 -6.52
C GLU A 66 16.55 -8.16 -5.72
N ASN A 67 16.69 -7.13 -4.91
CA ASN A 67 17.86 -6.92 -4.06
C ASN A 67 18.06 -8.02 -3.02
N TYR A 68 17.00 -8.69 -2.60
CA TYR A 68 17.04 -9.86 -1.71
C TYR A 68 17.23 -11.17 -2.48
N GLY A 69 17.52 -11.14 -3.76
CA GLY A 69 17.83 -12.31 -4.58
C GLY A 69 16.63 -13.05 -5.15
N LYS A 70 15.44 -12.46 -5.13
CA LYS A 70 14.27 -13.04 -5.78
C LYS A 70 14.45 -13.05 -7.29
N SER A 71 14.05 -14.16 -7.91
CA SER A 71 14.18 -14.37 -9.35
C SER A 71 13.11 -13.59 -10.14
N PRO A 72 13.28 -13.38 -11.46
CA PRO A 72 12.22 -12.84 -12.30
C PRO A 72 10.91 -13.64 -12.21
N SER A 73 10.99 -14.95 -12.03
CA SER A 73 9.83 -15.80 -11.83
C SER A 73 9.08 -15.47 -10.53
N ASP A 74 9.82 -15.24 -9.44
CA ASP A 74 9.24 -14.83 -8.16
C ASP A 74 8.51 -13.49 -8.30
N LEU A 75 9.12 -12.52 -8.99
CA LEU A 75 8.51 -11.21 -9.23
C LEU A 75 7.23 -11.33 -10.04
N LYS A 76 7.23 -12.19 -11.07
CA LYS A 76 6.08 -12.46 -11.90
C LYS A 76 4.94 -13.09 -11.09
N ILE A 77 5.26 -14.04 -10.20
CA ILE A 77 4.27 -14.68 -9.33
C ILE A 77 3.64 -13.65 -8.41
N PHE A 78 4.44 -12.80 -7.78
CA PHE A 78 3.93 -11.73 -6.93
C PHE A 78 2.98 -10.80 -7.71
N LEU A 79 3.41 -10.27 -8.85
CA LEU A 79 2.60 -9.38 -9.67
C LEU A 79 1.29 -10.04 -10.13
N SER A 80 1.37 -11.30 -10.55
CA SER A 80 0.20 -12.06 -10.99
C SER A 80 -0.79 -12.27 -9.86
N SER A 81 -0.30 -12.49 -8.64
CA SER A 81 -1.15 -12.65 -7.45
C SER A 81 -1.98 -11.39 -7.16
N LEU A 82 -1.39 -10.21 -7.37
CA LEU A 82 -2.10 -8.94 -7.14
C LEU A 82 -3.34 -8.79 -8.04
N LEU A 83 -3.31 -9.35 -9.24
CA LEU A 83 -4.46 -9.31 -10.15
C LEU A 83 -5.67 -10.07 -9.60
N GLY A 84 -5.44 -11.04 -8.72
CA GLY A 84 -6.49 -11.83 -8.09
C GLY A 84 -7.09 -11.23 -6.83
N TYR A 85 -6.54 -10.14 -6.31
CA TYR A 85 -7.03 -9.48 -5.10
C TYR A 85 -8.36 -8.76 -5.36
N LYS A 86 -9.44 -9.22 -4.73
CA LYS A 86 -10.77 -8.62 -4.92
C LYS A 86 -10.90 -7.25 -4.25
N GLY A 87 -10.23 -7.06 -3.12
CA GLY A 87 -10.32 -5.86 -2.31
C GLY A 87 -9.18 -4.87 -2.50
N LEU A 88 -8.18 -5.17 -3.32
CA LEU A 88 -7.02 -4.29 -3.53
C LEU A 88 -7.21 -3.42 -4.77
N GLU A 89 -6.97 -2.13 -4.59
CA GLU A 89 -6.85 -1.17 -5.69
C GLU A 89 -5.42 -0.65 -5.75
N VAL A 90 -4.92 -0.42 -6.95
CA VAL A 90 -3.61 0.17 -7.17
C VAL A 90 -3.80 1.54 -7.77
N TYR A 91 -3.42 2.57 -7.01
CA TYR A 91 -3.48 3.95 -7.46
C TYR A 91 -2.30 4.23 -8.42
N PRO A 92 -2.57 4.63 -9.66
CA PRO A 92 -1.50 4.96 -10.60
C PRO A 92 -0.95 6.34 -10.28
N LEU A 93 0.28 6.37 -9.81
CA LEU A 93 0.90 7.61 -9.38
C LEU A 93 1.36 8.43 -10.58
N SER A 94 0.92 9.69 -10.66
CA SER A 94 1.36 10.64 -11.67
C SER A 94 2.58 11.44 -11.20
N ILE A 95 3.27 12.10 -12.14
CA ILE A 95 4.35 13.03 -11.78
C ILE A 95 3.82 14.18 -10.92
N LEU A 96 2.61 14.67 -11.18
CA LEU A 96 1.99 15.72 -10.36
C LEU A 96 1.73 15.26 -8.92
N ASP A 97 1.34 14.00 -8.73
CA ASP A 97 1.23 13.40 -7.40
C ASP A 97 2.58 13.41 -6.68
N GLN A 98 3.65 13.05 -7.39
CA GLN A 98 5.01 13.05 -6.82
C GLN A 98 5.47 14.47 -6.45
N VAL A 99 5.20 15.45 -7.29
CA VAL A 99 5.48 16.86 -6.97
C VAL A 99 4.74 17.28 -5.70
N SER A 100 3.48 16.94 -5.57
CA SER A 100 2.70 17.23 -4.36
C SER A 100 3.25 16.52 -3.13
N ALA A 101 3.68 15.27 -3.28
CA ALA A 101 4.27 14.49 -2.20
C ALA A 101 5.54 15.14 -1.64
N THR A 102 6.39 15.75 -2.49
CA THR A 102 7.62 16.40 -2.01
C THR A 102 7.36 17.53 -1.02
N ARG A 103 6.21 18.18 -1.10
CA ARG A 103 5.81 19.22 -0.12
C ARG A 103 5.62 18.62 1.27
N TRP A 104 5.05 17.42 1.33
CA TRP A 104 4.84 16.72 2.59
C TRP A 104 6.13 16.24 3.22
N MET A 105 7.15 15.92 2.42
CA MET A 105 8.47 15.56 2.93
C MET A 105 9.03 16.63 3.84
N ASN A 106 8.94 17.91 3.43
CA ASN A 106 9.41 19.03 4.24
C ASN A 106 8.50 19.32 5.43
N LYS A 107 7.18 19.31 5.22
CA LYS A 107 6.22 19.72 6.26
C LYS A 107 6.10 18.70 7.38
N LEU A 108 6.20 17.41 7.06
CA LEU A 108 5.93 16.32 7.99
C LEU A 108 7.19 15.50 8.31
N ASN A 109 8.33 15.88 7.74
CA ASN A 109 9.59 15.16 7.89
C ASN A 109 9.45 13.67 7.50
N LEU A 110 8.90 13.43 6.32
CA LEU A 110 8.68 12.10 5.77
C LEU A 110 9.68 11.79 4.66
N ASP A 111 10.04 10.52 4.51
CA ASP A 111 10.70 10.01 3.32
C ASP A 111 9.75 10.06 2.11
N LEU A 112 10.28 9.88 0.91
CA LEU A 112 9.51 9.99 -0.33
C LEU A 112 8.35 9.00 -0.38
N ASP A 113 8.59 7.74 -0.05
CA ASP A 113 7.56 6.69 -0.09
C ASP A 113 6.43 6.96 0.93
N ASP A 114 6.78 7.41 2.13
CA ASP A 114 5.81 7.78 3.17
C ASP A 114 5.02 9.02 2.76
N ALA A 115 5.68 10.00 2.17
CA ALA A 115 5.05 11.21 1.68
C ALA A 115 4.07 10.92 0.51
N ILE A 116 4.42 9.99 -0.36
CA ILE A 116 3.53 9.52 -1.43
C ILE A 116 2.30 8.83 -0.85
N ALA A 117 2.47 7.94 0.11
CA ALA A 117 1.37 7.30 0.80
C ALA A 117 0.42 8.33 1.43
N TYR A 118 0.98 9.28 2.17
CA TYR A 118 0.21 10.34 2.81
C TYR A 118 -0.55 11.19 1.78
N HIS A 119 0.11 11.59 0.69
CA HIS A 119 -0.53 12.37 -0.38
C HIS A 119 -1.75 11.64 -0.96
N VAL A 120 -1.61 10.36 -1.29
CA VAL A 120 -2.70 9.56 -1.86
C VAL A 120 -3.81 9.37 -0.84
N MET A 121 -3.48 9.12 0.42
CA MET A 121 -4.47 9.01 1.49
C MET A 121 -5.30 10.29 1.63
N LYS A 122 -4.66 11.45 1.60
CA LYS A 122 -5.34 12.74 1.66
C LYS A 122 -6.26 12.95 0.46
N ARG A 123 -5.75 12.65 -0.72
CA ARG A 123 -6.51 12.80 -1.97
C ARG A 123 -7.76 11.92 -2.00
N LEU A 124 -7.69 10.72 -1.44
CA LEU A 124 -8.78 9.75 -1.43
C LEU A 124 -9.59 9.75 -0.13
N ASN A 125 -9.28 10.65 0.79
CA ASN A 125 -9.93 10.74 2.08
C ASN A 125 -9.85 9.45 2.89
N ILE A 126 -8.66 8.84 2.93
CA ILE A 126 -8.35 7.66 3.71
C ILE A 126 -7.54 8.08 4.93
N ASP A 127 -7.95 7.65 6.12
CA ASP A 127 -7.32 8.02 7.38
C ASP A 127 -6.54 6.90 8.06
N LYS A 128 -6.57 5.67 7.51
CA LYS A 128 -5.90 4.52 8.09
C LYS A 128 -4.81 4.00 7.17
N ILE A 129 -3.63 3.74 7.73
CA ILE A 129 -2.53 3.09 7.05
C ILE A 129 -2.12 1.83 7.80
N ILE A 130 -1.97 0.73 7.05
CA ILE A 130 -1.45 -0.51 7.59
C ILE A 130 0.04 -0.55 7.29
N SER A 131 0.84 -0.43 8.33
CA SER A 131 2.29 -0.29 8.21
C SER A 131 2.98 -0.59 9.54
N TYR A 132 4.20 -1.09 9.46
CA TYR A 132 5.09 -1.22 10.61
C TYR A 132 5.95 0.03 10.83
N ASP A 133 5.89 1.00 9.93
CA ASP A 133 6.69 2.21 10.01
C ASP A 133 6.09 3.20 11.00
N ARG A 134 6.78 3.40 12.12
CA ARG A 134 6.34 4.29 13.20
C ARG A 134 6.44 5.77 12.86
N HIS A 135 7.05 6.16 11.74
CA HIS A 135 7.06 7.56 11.29
C HIS A 135 5.65 8.11 11.11
N PHE A 136 4.67 7.25 10.80
CA PHE A 136 3.28 7.66 10.66
C PHE A 136 2.60 8.00 12.00
N ASP A 137 3.14 7.55 13.13
CA ASP A 137 2.55 7.81 14.45
C ASP A 137 2.55 9.30 14.82
N SER A 138 3.45 10.09 14.25
CA SER A 138 3.54 11.53 14.49
C SER A 138 2.57 12.37 13.66
N ILE A 139 1.85 11.77 12.72
CA ILE A 139 0.93 12.46 11.80
C ILE A 139 -0.48 12.41 12.40
N LYS A 140 -1.02 13.60 12.74
CA LYS A 140 -2.24 13.70 13.56
C LYS A 140 -3.51 13.25 12.87
N ASP A 141 -3.60 13.36 11.54
CA ASP A 141 -4.83 13.11 10.79
C ASP A 141 -4.88 11.72 10.15
N ILE A 142 -3.93 10.87 10.46
CA ILE A 142 -3.95 9.47 10.06
C ILE A 142 -3.73 8.55 11.26
N MET A 143 -4.23 7.32 11.13
CA MET A 143 -4.08 6.27 12.14
C MET A 143 -3.25 5.14 11.55
N ARG A 144 -2.09 4.87 12.14
CA ARG A 144 -1.31 3.69 11.79
C ARG A 144 -1.82 2.47 12.56
N LEU A 145 -2.07 1.40 11.84
CA LEU A 145 -2.42 0.10 12.38
C LEU A 145 -1.44 -0.95 11.87
N GLU A 146 -1.19 -1.96 12.67
CA GLU A 146 -0.46 -3.15 12.23
C GLU A 146 -1.44 -4.22 11.74
N PRO A 147 -0.99 -5.14 10.85
CA PRO A 147 -1.87 -6.17 10.29
C PRO A 147 -2.63 -7.00 11.33
N SER A 148 -2.00 -7.28 12.47
CA SER A 148 -2.63 -8.08 13.56
C SER A 148 -3.83 -7.39 14.22
N GLN A 149 -4.02 -6.10 13.98
CA GLN A 149 -5.12 -5.33 14.57
C GLN A 149 -6.40 -5.34 13.71
N LEU A 150 -6.41 -6.09 12.61
CA LEU A 150 -7.53 -6.11 11.65
C LEU A 150 -8.19 -7.47 11.46
#